data_3d3ae2d1688ffccbd8b4392e1906444c
#
_entry.id   3d3ae2d1688ffccbd8b4392e1906444c
#
_cell.length_a   1.000
_cell.length_b   1.000
_cell.length_c   1.000
_cell.angle_alpha   90.00
_cell.angle_beta   90.00
_cell.angle_gamma   90.00
#
_symmetry.space_group_name_H-M   'P 1'
#
loop_
_entity.id
_entity.type
_entity.pdbx_description
1 polymer ?
#
loop_
_entity_poly.entity_id
_entity_poly.type
_entity_poly.pdbx_seq_one_letter_code
_entity_poly.pdbx_strand_id
1 'polypeptide(L)'
;DLDTRKKLSNKFKYDIPGARYMPAVRLGRWDGKMAFFQMGGSTYINLLPDIIPILQQDGYDISINDTREYEMDYPLEPVTEDSYADYVWPPKHPVAGTPIMLRDYQVEVINNFLKNPQSMQEVATGAGKTLITAVLSQRCEAHGRTVIIVPNKSLVTQTEEDYINMGLDVGVYYGDRKEFGKTHTICTWQSLNILLKNTKNARAEVTIGEFLEGVVCIMVDEVHMAKADALKTLLTGVMSHIPIRWGLT
;
A
#
# COMPACT_ATOMS: atom_id res chain seq x y z
N ASP A 1 -32.64 0.89 7.61
CA ASP A 1 -33.71 1.65 6.94
C ASP A 1 -33.13 2.74 6.02
N LEU A 2 -33.99 3.51 5.33
CA LEU A 2 -33.55 4.52 4.37
C LEU A 2 -32.96 5.74 5.03
N ASP A 3 -33.47 6.13 6.19
CA ASP A 3 -33.05 7.35 6.89
C ASP A 3 -31.67 7.15 7.51
N THR A 4 -31.38 5.97 8.06
CA THR A 4 -30.06 5.59 8.53
C THR A 4 -29.05 5.58 7.38
N ARG A 5 -29.41 5.04 6.20
CA ARG A 5 -28.52 5.08 5.01
C ARG A 5 -28.23 6.51 4.55
N LYS A 6 -29.23 7.39 4.57
CA LYS A 6 -29.04 8.83 4.28
C LYS A 6 -28.11 9.48 5.29
N LYS A 7 -28.31 9.20 6.59
CA LYS A 7 -27.47 9.71 7.69
C LYS A 7 -26.01 9.31 7.47
N LEU A 8 -25.74 8.02 7.24
CA LEU A 8 -24.40 7.50 6.98
C LEU A 8 -23.80 8.05 5.68
N SER A 9 -24.57 8.07 4.59
CA SER A 9 -24.12 8.64 3.32
C SER A 9 -23.72 10.10 3.44
N ASN A 10 -24.47 10.89 4.20
CA ASN A 10 -24.16 12.31 4.44
C ASN A 10 -22.95 12.49 5.37
N LYS A 11 -22.80 11.63 6.40
CA LYS A 11 -21.69 11.69 7.33
C LYS A 11 -20.36 11.35 6.66
N PHE A 12 -20.36 10.36 5.78
CA PHE A 12 -19.16 9.86 5.09
C PHE A 12 -19.06 10.44 3.67
N LYS A 13 -19.32 11.74 3.51
CA LYS A 13 -19.08 12.48 2.27
C LYS A 13 -17.76 13.24 2.33
N TYR A 14 -17.06 13.26 1.20
CA TYR A 14 -15.83 14.00 1.01
C TYR A 14 -15.99 15.02 -0.13
N ASP A 15 -15.54 16.24 0.09
CA ASP A 15 -15.51 17.28 -0.95
C ASP A 15 -14.41 16.98 -1.96
N ILE A 16 -14.75 16.84 -3.24
CA ILE A 16 -13.75 16.62 -4.28
C ILE A 16 -13.05 17.94 -4.57
N PRO A 17 -11.72 18.03 -4.39
CA PRO A 17 -10.97 19.24 -4.69
C PRO A 17 -11.19 19.69 -6.13
N GLY A 18 -11.54 20.96 -6.30
CA GLY A 18 -11.80 21.54 -7.64
C GLY A 18 -13.16 21.19 -8.24
N ALA A 19 -14.01 20.40 -7.59
CA ALA A 19 -15.33 20.02 -8.10
C ALA A 19 -16.21 21.24 -8.47
N ARG A 20 -16.07 22.35 -7.76
CA ARG A 20 -16.80 23.61 -8.06
C ARG A 20 -16.60 24.13 -9.49
N TYR A 21 -15.50 23.74 -10.13
CA TYR A 21 -15.20 24.12 -11.53
C TYR A 21 -15.78 23.14 -12.55
N MET A 22 -16.26 21.99 -12.10
CA MET A 22 -16.81 20.96 -13.01
C MET A 22 -18.19 21.37 -13.51
N PRO A 23 -18.49 21.12 -14.80
CA PRO A 23 -19.78 21.47 -15.40
C PRO A 23 -20.98 20.90 -14.66
N ALA A 24 -20.88 19.67 -14.15
CA ALA A 24 -21.95 19.01 -13.41
C ALA A 24 -22.30 19.72 -12.11
N VAL A 25 -21.32 20.29 -11.40
CA VAL A 25 -21.54 21.09 -10.17
C VAL A 25 -22.11 22.46 -10.53
N ARG A 26 -21.54 23.11 -11.57
CA ARG A 26 -22.01 24.43 -12.02
C ARG A 26 -23.45 24.41 -12.53
N LEU A 27 -23.90 23.29 -13.07
CA LEU A 27 -25.27 23.08 -13.55
C LEU A 27 -26.21 22.52 -12.45
N GLY A 28 -25.73 22.39 -11.20
CA GLY A 28 -26.54 21.87 -10.09
C GLY A 28 -26.91 20.39 -10.20
N ARG A 29 -26.25 19.64 -11.09
CA ARG A 29 -26.52 18.19 -11.29
C ARG A 29 -25.79 17.31 -10.30
N TRP A 30 -24.82 17.86 -9.57
CA TRP A 30 -24.01 17.15 -8.58
C TRP A 30 -23.52 18.14 -7.50
N ASP A 31 -23.44 17.68 -6.25
CA ASP A 31 -23.01 18.48 -5.09
C ASP A 31 -21.49 18.64 -4.96
N GLY A 32 -20.70 18.04 -5.85
CA GLY A 32 -19.24 18.07 -5.80
C GLY A 32 -18.61 17.17 -4.76
N LYS A 33 -19.40 16.27 -4.15
CA LYS A 33 -18.97 15.37 -3.10
C LYS A 33 -19.00 13.92 -3.55
N MET A 34 -18.12 13.13 -2.96
CA MET A 34 -18.12 11.67 -3.08
C MET A 34 -18.57 11.06 -1.76
N ALA A 35 -19.59 10.21 -1.81
CA ALA A 35 -20.03 9.45 -0.65
C ALA A 35 -19.29 8.11 -0.58
N PHE A 36 -18.63 7.84 0.53
CA PHE A 36 -18.01 6.55 0.80
C PHE A 36 -18.98 5.49 1.30
N PHE A 37 -20.12 5.91 1.84
CA PHE A 37 -21.27 5.06 2.13
C PHE A 37 -22.35 5.30 1.08
N GLN A 38 -22.63 4.27 0.27
CA GLN A 38 -23.59 4.34 -0.83
C GLN A 38 -25.02 4.19 -0.31
N MET A 39 -26.00 4.81 -0.97
CA MET A 39 -27.42 4.68 -0.63
C MET A 39 -27.92 3.23 -0.72
N GLY A 40 -27.26 2.37 -1.53
CA GLY A 40 -27.51 0.93 -1.58
C GLY A 40 -27.07 0.16 -0.33
N GLY A 41 -26.30 0.78 0.57
CA GLY A 41 -25.77 0.17 1.79
C GLY A 41 -24.34 -0.37 1.63
N SER A 42 -23.70 -0.25 0.46
CA SER A 42 -22.32 -0.62 0.27
C SER A 42 -21.36 0.46 0.78
N THR A 43 -20.22 0.04 1.34
CA THR A 43 -19.17 0.94 1.83
C THR A 43 -17.82 0.25 1.76
N TYR A 44 -16.75 1.00 2.05
CA TYR A 44 -15.42 0.44 2.21
C TYR A 44 -15.29 -0.21 3.59
N ILE A 45 -14.66 -1.38 3.63
CA ILE A 45 -14.49 -2.15 4.86
C ILE A 45 -13.78 -1.37 5.98
N ASN A 46 -12.84 -0.50 5.60
CA ASN A 46 -12.09 0.33 6.55
C ASN A 46 -12.94 1.38 7.27
N LEU A 47 -14.18 1.61 6.83
CA LEU A 47 -15.14 2.48 7.52
C LEU A 47 -16.01 1.74 8.55
N LEU A 48 -15.94 0.42 8.61
CA LEU A 48 -16.74 -0.36 9.58
C LEU A 48 -16.49 0.04 11.04
N PRO A 49 -15.23 0.27 11.49
CA PRO A 49 -14.98 0.73 12.86
C PRO A 49 -15.67 2.05 13.22
N ASP A 50 -15.89 2.92 12.23
CA ASP A 50 -16.58 4.20 12.44
C ASP A 50 -18.10 4.07 12.29
N ILE A 51 -18.58 3.16 11.46
CA ILE A 51 -20.00 2.94 11.17
C ILE A 51 -20.68 2.16 12.29
N ILE A 52 -20.05 1.08 12.77
CA ILE A 52 -20.62 0.18 13.79
C ILE A 52 -21.05 0.93 15.06
N PRO A 53 -20.22 1.81 15.68
CA PRO A 53 -20.62 2.55 16.86
C PRO A 53 -21.83 3.46 16.61
N ILE A 54 -21.95 4.05 15.41
CA ILE A 54 -23.09 4.91 15.06
C ILE A 54 -24.38 4.09 15.01
N LEU A 55 -24.33 2.92 14.38
CA LEU A 55 -25.50 2.04 14.30
C LEU A 55 -25.90 1.52 15.69
N GLN A 56 -24.94 1.17 16.54
CA GLN A 56 -25.19 0.75 17.92
C GLN A 56 -25.83 1.87 18.75
N GLN A 57 -25.36 3.12 18.61
CA GLN A 57 -25.98 4.29 19.25
C GLN A 57 -27.41 4.54 18.77
N ASP A 58 -27.70 4.23 17.51
CA ASP A 58 -29.03 4.32 16.92
C ASP A 58 -29.94 3.12 17.29
N GLY A 59 -29.45 2.20 18.16
CA GLY A 59 -30.22 1.07 18.71
C GLY A 59 -30.28 -0.15 17.79
N TYR A 60 -29.40 -0.26 16.79
CA TYR A 60 -29.30 -1.46 15.95
C TYR A 60 -28.49 -2.56 16.64
N ASP A 61 -29.00 -3.78 16.58
CA ASP A 61 -28.24 -4.99 16.88
C ASP A 61 -27.49 -5.40 15.60
N ILE A 62 -26.16 -5.60 15.71
CA ILE A 62 -25.28 -5.79 14.55
C ILE A 62 -24.70 -7.20 14.57
N SER A 63 -24.99 -7.94 13.51
CA SER A 63 -24.33 -9.20 13.19
C SER A 63 -23.38 -9.00 12.00
N ILE A 64 -22.13 -9.41 12.16
CA ILE A 64 -21.11 -9.34 11.10
C ILE A 64 -20.96 -10.75 10.52
N ASN A 65 -21.23 -10.88 9.22
CA ASN A 65 -20.93 -12.08 8.46
C ASN A 65 -19.75 -11.78 7.53
N ASP A 66 -18.55 -12.23 7.90
CA ASP A 66 -17.36 -12.09 7.07
C ASP A 66 -17.24 -13.30 6.14
N THR A 67 -17.44 -13.05 4.84
CA THR A 67 -17.34 -14.06 3.79
C THR A 67 -16.01 -14.02 3.04
N ARG A 68 -15.04 -13.24 3.53
CA ARG A 68 -13.70 -13.17 2.92
C ARG A 68 -12.93 -14.46 3.23
N GLU A 69 -12.39 -15.06 2.20
CA GLU A 69 -11.48 -16.21 2.28
C GLU A 69 -10.02 -15.76 2.38
N TYR A 70 -9.71 -14.86 3.31
CA TYR A 70 -8.33 -14.48 3.57
C TYR A 70 -7.77 -15.33 4.70
N GLU A 71 -6.96 -16.30 4.36
CA GLU A 71 -6.00 -16.87 5.30
C GLU A 71 -4.91 -15.81 5.55
N MET A 72 -5.14 -14.92 6.50
CA MET A 72 -4.19 -13.90 6.92
C MET A 72 -3.48 -14.29 8.21
N ASP A 73 -3.03 -15.52 8.27
CA ASP A 73 -2.20 -16.02 9.36
C ASP A 73 -0.71 -15.89 9.01
N TYR A 74 -0.29 -14.66 8.67
CA TYR A 74 1.13 -14.35 8.62
C TYR A 74 1.56 -13.74 9.95
N PRO A 75 2.17 -14.50 10.87
CA PRO A 75 2.73 -13.95 12.09
C PRO A 75 3.93 -13.07 11.71
N LEU A 76 3.72 -11.76 11.75
CA LEU A 76 4.78 -10.79 11.52
C LEU A 76 5.32 -10.32 12.86
N GLU A 77 6.56 -10.71 13.15
CA GLU A 77 7.23 -10.36 14.40
C GLU A 77 7.43 -8.85 14.53
N PRO A 78 7.04 -8.24 15.66
CA PRO A 78 7.25 -6.81 15.88
C PRO A 78 8.74 -6.48 15.95
N VAL A 79 9.05 -5.20 15.78
CA VAL A 79 10.40 -4.67 15.90
C VAL A 79 10.55 -3.81 17.15
N THR A 80 11.80 -3.71 17.62
CA THR A 80 12.27 -2.80 18.65
C THR A 80 13.36 -1.90 18.08
N GLU A 81 13.83 -0.91 18.82
CA GLU A 81 14.88 -0.01 18.36
C GLU A 81 16.18 -0.73 18.01
N ASP A 82 16.50 -1.82 18.68
CA ASP A 82 17.72 -2.62 18.54
C ASP A 82 17.57 -3.82 17.61
N SER A 83 16.38 -4.05 17.03
CA SER A 83 16.12 -5.21 16.14
C SER A 83 17.09 -5.35 14.97
N TYR A 84 17.80 -4.29 14.62
CA TYR A 84 18.76 -4.24 13.52
C TYR A 84 20.16 -3.84 13.97
N ALA A 85 20.47 -3.89 15.27
CA ALA A 85 21.75 -3.51 15.84
C ALA A 85 22.95 -4.34 15.33
N ASP A 86 22.70 -5.56 14.85
CA ASP A 86 23.73 -6.43 14.24
C ASP A 86 24.10 -6.02 12.81
N TYR A 87 23.29 -5.16 12.18
CA TYR A 87 23.59 -4.56 10.88
C TYR A 87 24.28 -3.22 11.07
N VAL A 88 25.18 -2.88 10.14
CA VAL A 88 25.90 -1.60 10.18
C VAL A 88 25.57 -0.75 8.95
N TRP A 89 25.57 0.56 9.15
CA TRP A 89 25.41 1.49 8.03
C TRP A 89 26.52 1.33 7.00
N PRO A 90 26.17 1.34 5.71
CA PRO A 90 27.14 1.13 4.62
C PRO A 90 28.18 2.26 4.54
N PRO A 91 29.32 2.04 3.84
CA PRO A 91 30.44 2.99 3.79
C PRO A 91 30.10 4.41 3.27
N LYS A 92 29.05 4.52 2.45
CA LYS A 92 28.58 5.82 1.91
C LYS A 92 27.61 6.57 2.80
N HIS A 93 27.14 5.95 3.87
CA HIS A 93 26.20 6.60 4.78
C HIS A 93 26.93 7.57 5.74
N PRO A 94 26.32 8.72 6.12
CA PRO A 94 26.95 9.69 7.03
C PRO A 94 27.47 9.13 8.36
N VAL A 95 26.85 8.04 8.84
CA VAL A 95 27.23 7.32 10.07
C VAL A 95 27.72 5.90 9.76
N ALA A 96 28.48 5.74 8.67
CA ALA A 96 29.01 4.46 8.22
C ALA A 96 29.71 3.68 9.35
N GLY A 97 29.48 2.36 9.37
CA GLY A 97 30.10 1.45 10.35
C GLY A 97 29.47 1.46 11.73
N THR A 98 28.49 2.34 12.00
CA THR A 98 27.73 2.27 13.25
C THR A 98 26.54 1.33 13.10
N PRO A 99 26.06 0.69 14.20
CA PRO A 99 24.87 -0.16 14.18
C PRO A 99 23.65 0.59 13.64
N ILE A 100 22.78 -0.16 12.95
CA ILE A 100 21.48 0.36 12.51
C ILE A 100 20.52 0.30 13.68
N MET A 101 20.21 1.46 14.24
CA MET A 101 19.21 1.60 15.30
C MET A 101 17.96 2.25 14.72
N LEU A 102 16.80 1.63 14.94
CA LEU A 102 15.54 2.23 14.57
C LEU A 102 15.18 3.34 15.56
N ARG A 103 14.66 4.43 15.04
CA ARG A 103 14.13 5.50 15.88
C ARG A 103 12.75 5.10 16.43
N ASP A 104 12.38 5.65 17.57
CA ASP A 104 11.10 5.38 18.26
C ASP A 104 9.90 5.44 17.32
N TYR A 105 9.77 6.54 16.54
CA TYR A 105 8.69 6.71 15.58
C TYR A 105 8.76 5.70 14.40
N GLN A 106 9.96 5.24 14.01
CA GLN A 106 10.11 4.20 12.98
C GLN A 106 9.60 2.85 13.51
N VAL A 107 9.92 2.53 14.75
CA VAL A 107 9.39 1.35 15.46
C VAL A 107 7.87 1.40 15.52
N GLU A 108 7.29 2.55 15.89
CA GLU A 108 5.85 2.74 15.95
C GLU A 108 5.20 2.52 14.57
N VAL A 109 5.70 3.19 13.52
CA VAL A 109 5.19 3.08 12.15
C VAL A 109 5.28 1.64 11.64
N ILE A 110 6.43 0.98 11.80
CA ILE A 110 6.63 -0.39 11.37
C ILE A 110 5.66 -1.32 12.10
N ASN A 111 5.57 -1.25 13.42
CA ASN A 111 4.69 -2.11 14.20
C ASN A 111 3.21 -1.87 13.91
N ASN A 112 2.81 -0.66 13.56
CA ASN A 112 1.46 -0.36 13.10
C ASN A 112 1.15 -1.04 11.76
N PHE A 113 2.11 -1.08 10.82
CA PHE A 113 1.96 -1.84 9.58
C PHE A 113 1.89 -3.35 9.84
N LEU A 114 2.79 -3.90 10.66
CA LEU A 114 2.84 -5.33 10.96
C LEU A 114 1.55 -5.84 11.62
N LYS A 115 0.88 -5.01 12.41
CA LYS A 115 -0.43 -5.31 13.02
C LYS A 115 -1.61 -5.18 12.05
N ASN A 116 -1.46 -4.37 10.99
CA ASN A 116 -2.53 -4.02 10.06
C ASN A 116 -2.10 -4.35 8.63
N PRO A 117 -2.36 -5.55 8.15
CA PRO A 117 -1.87 -6.03 6.85
C PRO A 117 -2.41 -5.24 5.65
N GLN A 118 -3.46 -4.46 5.83
CA GLN A 118 -3.97 -3.53 4.81
C GLN A 118 -4.12 -2.15 5.43
N SER A 119 -3.08 -1.34 5.32
CA SER A 119 -3.06 -0.01 5.93
C SER A 119 -2.24 1.00 5.11
N MET A 120 -2.48 2.25 5.42
CA MET A 120 -1.75 3.39 4.87
C MET A 120 -1.34 4.30 6.02
N GLN A 121 -0.11 4.76 6.00
CA GLN A 121 0.40 5.68 7.02
C GLN A 121 1.05 6.91 6.38
N GLU A 122 0.80 8.05 6.99
CA GLU A 122 1.49 9.29 6.66
C GLU A 122 2.81 9.33 7.43
N VAL A 123 3.91 9.41 6.68
CA VAL A 123 5.28 9.39 7.21
C VAL A 123 6.02 10.59 6.66
N ALA A 124 6.47 11.48 7.54
CA ALA A 124 7.12 12.72 7.16
C ALA A 124 8.29 12.51 6.18
N THR A 125 8.51 13.48 5.30
CA THR A 125 9.68 13.49 4.42
C THR A 125 10.96 13.53 5.28
N GLY A 126 11.93 12.69 4.93
CA GLY A 126 13.17 12.55 5.69
C GLY A 126 13.08 11.66 6.94
N ALA A 127 11.93 11.07 7.24
CA ALA A 127 11.78 10.13 8.37
C ALA A 127 12.41 8.74 8.11
N GLY A 128 13.02 8.52 6.94
CA GLY A 128 13.64 7.24 6.59
C GLY A 128 12.63 6.22 6.05
N LYS A 129 11.70 6.65 5.19
CA LYS A 129 10.71 5.77 4.55
C LYS A 129 11.36 4.53 3.92
N THR A 130 12.51 4.68 3.26
CA THR A 130 13.20 3.55 2.61
C THR A 130 13.67 2.50 3.63
N LEU A 131 14.20 2.94 4.79
CA LEU A 131 14.55 2.01 5.87
C LEU A 131 13.30 1.29 6.40
N ILE A 132 12.20 2.02 6.59
CA ILE A 132 10.92 1.44 7.03
C ILE A 132 10.45 0.38 6.04
N THR A 133 10.45 0.68 4.73
CA THR A 133 10.03 -0.29 3.70
C THR A 133 10.97 -1.49 3.61
N ALA A 134 12.26 -1.30 3.77
CA ALA A 134 13.24 -2.39 3.78
C ALA A 134 13.04 -3.34 4.97
N VAL A 135 12.82 -2.79 6.17
CA VAL A 135 12.48 -3.57 7.37
C VAL A 135 11.18 -4.36 7.16
N LEU A 136 10.13 -3.71 6.65
CA LEU A 136 8.85 -4.35 6.35
C LEU A 136 9.00 -5.46 5.31
N SER A 137 9.81 -5.23 4.26
CA SER A 137 10.14 -6.24 3.26
C SER A 137 10.79 -7.46 3.87
N GLN A 138 11.79 -7.27 4.73
CA GLN A 138 12.47 -8.35 5.40
C GLN A 138 11.53 -9.16 6.31
N ARG A 139 10.62 -8.50 7.02
CA ARG A 139 9.62 -9.20 7.85
C ARG A 139 8.66 -10.09 7.04
N CYS A 140 8.48 -9.80 5.76
CA CYS A 140 7.66 -10.60 4.86
C CYS A 140 8.40 -11.79 4.22
N GLU A 141 9.74 -11.84 4.24
CA GLU A 141 10.55 -12.86 3.53
C GLU A 141 10.16 -14.31 3.86
N ALA A 142 9.86 -14.57 5.13
CA ALA A 142 9.46 -15.92 5.57
C ALA A 142 8.13 -16.40 4.93
N HIS A 143 7.34 -15.48 4.40
CA HIS A 143 6.01 -15.75 3.85
C HIS A 143 5.97 -15.67 2.34
N GLY A 144 6.91 -14.98 1.71
CA GLY A 144 6.99 -14.86 0.26
C GLY A 144 7.66 -13.58 -0.21
N ARG A 145 7.45 -13.28 -1.48
CA ARG A 145 8.07 -12.15 -2.16
C ARG A 145 7.35 -10.83 -1.88
N THR A 146 8.10 -9.72 -2.00
CA THR A 146 7.53 -8.37 -1.88
C THR A 146 7.72 -7.56 -3.15
N VAL A 147 6.78 -6.70 -3.46
CA VAL A 147 6.85 -5.73 -4.56
C VAL A 147 6.70 -4.33 -4.00
N ILE A 148 7.67 -3.48 -4.29
CA ILE A 148 7.70 -2.08 -3.87
C ILE A 148 7.47 -1.20 -5.10
N ILE A 149 6.39 -0.43 -5.10
CA ILE A 149 6.02 0.48 -6.17
C ILE A 149 6.43 1.88 -5.78
N VAL A 150 7.36 2.46 -6.51
CA VAL A 150 7.83 3.83 -6.31
C VAL A 150 7.41 4.73 -7.49
N PRO A 151 7.29 6.05 -7.30
CA PRO A 151 6.72 6.94 -8.31
C PRO A 151 7.60 7.15 -9.54
N ASN A 152 8.92 7.04 -9.44
CA ASN A 152 9.83 7.36 -10.53
C ASN A 152 11.13 6.54 -10.50
N LYS A 153 11.88 6.60 -11.62
CA LYS A 153 13.13 5.84 -11.80
C LYS A 153 14.24 6.20 -10.81
N SER A 154 14.35 7.46 -10.42
CA SER A 154 15.37 7.89 -9.47
C SER A 154 15.17 7.24 -8.10
N LEU A 155 13.92 7.15 -7.65
CA LEU A 155 13.58 6.46 -6.40
C LEU A 155 13.78 4.95 -6.50
N VAL A 156 13.59 4.32 -7.67
CA VAL A 156 13.94 2.90 -7.85
C VAL A 156 15.42 2.65 -7.52
N THR A 157 16.31 3.43 -8.12
CA THR A 157 17.76 3.26 -7.93
C THR A 157 18.17 3.54 -6.48
N GLN A 158 17.63 4.56 -5.86
CA GLN A 158 17.92 4.88 -4.46
C GLN A 158 17.42 3.77 -3.52
N THR A 159 16.18 3.32 -3.71
CA THR A 159 15.60 2.26 -2.87
C THR A 159 16.34 0.95 -3.07
N GLU A 160 16.76 0.61 -4.30
CA GLU A 160 17.59 -0.55 -4.59
C GLU A 160 18.92 -0.51 -3.83
N GLU A 161 19.62 0.64 -3.85
CA GLU A 161 20.89 0.80 -3.12
C GLU A 161 20.70 0.59 -1.61
N ASP A 162 19.66 1.16 -1.03
CA ASP A 162 19.36 1.01 0.39
C ASP A 162 19.01 -0.44 0.77
N TYR A 163 18.26 -1.16 -0.07
CA TYR A 163 17.94 -2.58 0.13
C TYR A 163 19.19 -3.48 0.03
N ILE A 164 20.06 -3.24 -0.95
CA ILE A 164 21.35 -3.93 -1.07
C ILE A 164 22.21 -3.69 0.17
N ASN A 165 22.24 -2.45 0.66
CA ASN A 165 23.02 -2.07 1.85
C ASN A 165 22.51 -2.77 3.13
N MET A 166 21.24 -3.16 3.18
CA MET A 166 20.67 -3.99 4.24
C MET A 166 20.81 -5.49 3.99
N GLY A 167 21.50 -5.90 2.93
CA GLY A 167 21.74 -7.30 2.61
C GLY A 167 20.53 -8.04 2.04
N LEU A 168 19.51 -7.34 1.54
CA LEU A 168 18.31 -7.94 0.98
C LEU A 168 18.52 -8.41 -0.46
N ASP A 169 17.91 -9.55 -0.84
CA ASP A 169 17.89 -10.04 -2.22
C ASP A 169 16.89 -9.24 -3.05
N VAL A 170 17.37 -8.17 -3.66
CA VAL A 170 16.54 -7.20 -4.39
C VAL A 170 16.84 -7.19 -5.88
N GLY A 171 15.80 -7.01 -6.67
CA GLY A 171 15.89 -6.72 -8.10
C GLY A 171 14.99 -5.56 -8.48
N VAL A 172 15.15 -5.05 -9.70
CA VAL A 172 14.40 -3.89 -10.17
C VAL A 172 13.66 -4.19 -11.47
N TYR A 173 12.47 -3.60 -11.61
CA TYR A 173 11.66 -3.72 -12.81
C TYR A 173 11.21 -2.34 -13.31
N TYR A 174 12.06 -1.72 -14.14
CA TYR A 174 11.73 -0.44 -14.78
C TYR A 174 12.59 -0.23 -16.05
N GLY A 175 12.06 0.53 -17.02
CA GLY A 175 12.80 0.85 -18.25
C GLY A 175 13.34 -0.41 -18.93
N ASP A 176 14.67 -0.42 -19.12
CA ASP A 176 15.40 -1.53 -19.73
C ASP A 176 15.88 -2.58 -18.72
N ARG A 177 15.85 -2.26 -17.42
CA ARG A 177 16.17 -3.21 -16.35
C ARG A 177 14.92 -3.98 -15.95
N LYS A 178 14.91 -5.28 -16.20
CA LYS A 178 13.77 -6.18 -15.96
C LYS A 178 14.27 -7.43 -15.26
N GLU A 179 14.50 -7.32 -13.97
CA GLU A 179 14.99 -8.41 -13.14
C GLU A 179 13.81 -9.14 -12.50
N PHE A 180 13.78 -10.46 -12.66
CA PHE A 180 12.72 -11.34 -12.16
C PHE A 180 13.23 -12.28 -11.10
N GLY A 181 12.32 -12.84 -10.30
CA GLY A 181 12.61 -13.95 -9.39
C GLY A 181 13.36 -13.57 -8.12
N LYS A 182 13.57 -12.29 -7.87
CA LYS A 182 14.16 -11.82 -6.62
C LYS A 182 13.12 -11.79 -5.50
N THR A 183 13.58 -11.94 -4.26
CA THR A 183 12.71 -11.90 -3.08
C THR A 183 12.01 -10.55 -2.96
N HIS A 184 12.73 -9.47 -3.23
CA HIS A 184 12.18 -8.12 -3.26
C HIS A 184 12.31 -7.54 -4.67
N THR A 185 11.24 -6.93 -5.17
CA THR A 185 11.28 -6.28 -6.48
C THR A 185 10.81 -4.83 -6.35
N ILE A 186 11.67 -3.89 -6.70
CA ILE A 186 11.35 -2.46 -6.76
C ILE A 186 10.99 -2.09 -8.18
N CYS A 187 9.86 -1.45 -8.37
CA CYS A 187 9.36 -1.12 -9.69
C CYS A 187 8.62 0.22 -9.73
N THR A 188 8.36 0.70 -10.94
CA THR A 188 7.44 1.82 -11.14
C THR A 188 6.08 1.30 -11.61
N TRP A 189 4.99 1.98 -11.22
CA TRP A 189 3.65 1.61 -11.68
C TRP A 189 3.50 1.68 -13.20
N GLN A 190 4.26 2.57 -13.87
CA GLN A 190 4.27 2.69 -15.33
C GLN A 190 4.78 1.40 -15.97
N SER A 191 5.86 0.83 -15.44
CA SER A 191 6.43 -0.43 -15.93
C SER A 191 5.48 -1.61 -15.73
N LEU A 192 4.81 -1.66 -14.58
CA LEU A 192 3.79 -2.68 -14.32
C LEU A 192 2.58 -2.54 -15.25
N ASN A 193 2.15 -1.31 -15.54
CA ASN A 193 1.06 -1.07 -16.48
C ASN A 193 1.42 -1.50 -17.91
N ILE A 194 2.67 -1.29 -18.33
CA ILE A 194 3.18 -1.77 -19.62
C ILE A 194 3.19 -3.31 -19.62
N LEU A 195 3.67 -3.94 -18.55
CA LEU A 195 3.67 -5.40 -18.40
C LEU A 195 2.25 -5.97 -18.50
N LEU A 196 1.29 -5.38 -17.80
CA LEU A 196 -0.12 -5.78 -17.86
C LEU A 196 -0.68 -5.68 -19.29
N LYS A 197 -0.40 -4.58 -20.01
CA LYS A 197 -0.81 -4.40 -21.40
C LYS A 197 -0.17 -5.43 -22.34
N ASN A 198 1.12 -5.68 -22.17
CA ASN A 198 1.83 -6.67 -22.97
C ASN A 198 1.31 -8.09 -22.70
N THR A 199 1.02 -8.42 -21.44
CA THR A 199 0.38 -9.70 -21.08
C THR A 199 -0.96 -9.87 -21.79
N LYS A 200 -1.83 -8.84 -21.73
CA LYS A 200 -3.15 -8.89 -22.41
C LYS A 200 -3.05 -9.04 -23.94
N ASN A 201 -1.99 -8.50 -24.52
CA ASN A 201 -1.76 -8.54 -25.97
C ASN A 201 -0.90 -9.75 -26.40
N ALA A 202 -0.60 -10.69 -25.51
CA ALA A 202 0.29 -11.85 -25.76
C ALA A 202 1.69 -11.45 -26.31
N ARG A 203 2.23 -10.33 -25.84
CA ARG A 203 3.54 -9.80 -26.23
C ARG A 203 4.58 -9.82 -25.11
N ALA A 204 4.17 -10.30 -23.93
CA ALA A 204 5.07 -10.37 -22.77
C ALA A 204 5.85 -11.69 -22.79
N GLU A 205 7.16 -11.63 -22.62
CA GLU A 205 8.01 -12.81 -22.35
C GLU A 205 7.71 -13.40 -20.97
N VAL A 206 7.46 -12.53 -19.99
CA VAL A 206 6.99 -12.85 -18.64
C VAL A 206 5.67 -12.13 -18.44
N THR A 207 4.63 -12.85 -18.07
CA THR A 207 3.30 -12.28 -17.82
C THR A 207 3.24 -11.55 -16.47
N ILE A 208 2.24 -10.69 -16.30
CA ILE A 208 2.01 -10.04 -14.99
C ILE A 208 1.68 -11.07 -13.89
N GLY A 209 1.06 -12.21 -14.24
CA GLY A 209 0.79 -13.31 -13.31
C GLY A 209 2.07 -13.96 -12.82
N GLU A 210 2.99 -14.31 -13.72
CA GLU A 210 4.32 -14.86 -13.37
C GLU A 210 5.16 -13.86 -12.58
N PHE A 211 5.07 -12.57 -12.90
CA PHE A 211 5.74 -11.50 -12.13
C PHE A 211 5.24 -11.47 -10.69
N LEU A 212 3.95 -11.67 -10.46
CA LEU A 212 3.30 -11.64 -9.15
C LEU A 212 3.30 -12.99 -8.43
N GLU A 213 3.82 -14.05 -9.04
CA GLU A 213 3.88 -15.37 -8.41
C GLU A 213 4.69 -15.34 -7.10
N GLY A 214 4.11 -15.88 -6.03
CA GLY A 214 4.69 -15.89 -4.69
C GLY A 214 4.77 -14.52 -4.00
N VAL A 215 4.20 -13.47 -4.58
CA VAL A 215 4.13 -12.15 -3.93
C VAL A 215 3.05 -12.14 -2.85
N VAL A 216 3.46 -11.90 -1.62
CA VAL A 216 2.57 -11.80 -0.44
C VAL A 216 2.38 -10.36 0.03
N CYS A 217 3.26 -9.46 -0.36
CA CYS A 217 3.21 -8.07 0.08
C CYS A 217 3.43 -7.09 -1.08
N ILE A 218 2.60 -6.06 -1.13
CA ILE A 218 2.79 -4.88 -1.97
C ILE A 218 2.93 -3.66 -1.09
N MET A 219 3.98 -2.88 -1.34
CA MET A 219 4.14 -1.56 -0.75
C MET A 219 4.09 -0.49 -1.85
N VAL A 220 3.37 0.60 -1.58
CA VAL A 220 3.29 1.75 -2.48
C VAL A 220 3.86 2.96 -1.76
N ASP A 221 5.01 3.42 -2.23
CA ASP A 221 5.59 4.68 -1.76
C ASP A 221 4.92 5.86 -2.47
N GLU A 222 4.75 6.97 -1.76
CA GLU A 222 3.99 8.13 -2.20
C GLU A 222 2.57 7.74 -2.68
N VAL A 223 1.89 6.94 -1.87
CA VAL A 223 0.58 6.34 -2.20
C VAL A 223 -0.50 7.37 -2.53
N HIS A 224 -0.36 8.65 -2.10
CA HIS A 224 -1.25 9.73 -2.51
C HIS A 224 -1.25 9.95 -4.04
N MET A 225 -0.21 9.51 -4.75
CA MET A 225 -0.15 9.50 -6.21
C MET A 225 -0.96 8.35 -6.84
N ALA A 226 -1.47 7.41 -6.05
CA ALA A 226 -2.33 6.29 -6.51
C ALA A 226 -3.70 6.75 -7.05
N LYS A 227 -3.95 8.05 -7.11
CA LYS A 227 -5.08 8.65 -7.84
C LYS A 227 -5.01 8.39 -9.36
N ALA A 228 -3.83 8.03 -9.89
CA ALA A 228 -3.68 7.64 -11.28
C ALA A 228 -4.49 6.35 -11.57
N ASP A 229 -5.43 6.41 -12.51
CA ASP A 229 -6.31 5.30 -12.86
C ASP A 229 -5.55 4.00 -13.16
N ALA A 230 -4.36 4.09 -13.73
CA ALA A 230 -3.52 2.94 -14.04
C ALA A 230 -3.03 2.21 -12.78
N LEU A 231 -2.56 2.92 -11.76
CA LEU A 231 -2.13 2.31 -10.50
C LEU A 231 -3.33 1.75 -9.74
N LYS A 232 -4.44 2.48 -9.69
CA LYS A 232 -5.70 1.98 -9.13
C LYS A 232 -6.13 0.68 -9.80
N THR A 233 -6.12 0.62 -11.14
CA THR A 233 -6.48 -0.58 -11.89
C THR A 233 -5.58 -1.77 -11.57
N LEU A 234 -4.27 -1.56 -11.41
CA LEU A 234 -3.34 -2.61 -11.00
C LEU A 234 -3.69 -3.12 -9.60
N LEU A 235 -3.84 -2.23 -8.63
CA LEU A 235 -4.07 -2.57 -7.22
C LEU A 235 -5.42 -3.22 -6.97
N THR A 236 -6.49 -2.83 -7.69
CA THR A 236 -7.84 -3.38 -7.55
C THR A 236 -8.14 -4.55 -8.50
N GLY A 237 -7.29 -4.75 -9.50
CA GLY A 237 -7.40 -5.83 -10.47
C GLY A 237 -6.43 -6.97 -10.17
N VAL A 238 -5.37 -7.08 -10.97
CA VAL A 238 -4.42 -8.21 -10.92
C VAL A 238 -3.69 -8.39 -9.60
N MET A 239 -3.59 -7.34 -8.78
CA MET A 239 -2.94 -7.38 -7.47
C MET A 239 -3.94 -7.48 -6.31
N SER A 240 -5.25 -7.61 -6.58
CA SER A 240 -6.29 -7.59 -5.53
C SER A 240 -6.20 -8.78 -4.57
N HIS A 241 -5.63 -9.91 -5.02
CA HIS A 241 -5.48 -11.13 -4.25
C HIS A 241 -4.29 -11.11 -3.27
N ILE A 242 -3.40 -10.10 -3.36
CA ILE A 242 -2.21 -10.03 -2.50
C ILE A 242 -2.63 -9.56 -1.10
N PRO A 243 -2.35 -10.35 -0.05
CA PRO A 243 -2.93 -10.14 1.28
C PRO A 243 -2.35 -8.94 2.03
N ILE A 244 -1.04 -8.70 1.95
CA ILE A 244 -0.38 -7.60 2.66
C ILE A 244 -0.24 -6.42 1.69
N ARG A 245 -0.84 -5.28 2.06
CA ARG A 245 -0.93 -4.10 1.18
C ARG A 245 -0.71 -2.84 1.99
N TRP A 246 0.47 -2.28 1.89
CA TRP A 246 0.88 -1.11 2.66
C TRP A 246 1.13 0.10 1.77
N GLY A 247 0.69 1.26 2.22
CA GLY A 247 0.92 2.54 1.57
C GLY A 247 1.63 3.52 2.49
N LEU A 248 2.65 4.20 1.96
CA LEU A 248 3.36 5.28 2.64
C LEU A 248 3.13 6.58 1.86
N THR A 249 2.97 7.70 2.58
CA THR A 249 2.83 9.03 1.98
C THR A 249 3.52 10.09 2.82
#